data_b239011d315e78839531b1076659ecd9
#
_entry.id   b239011d315e78839531b1076659ecd9
#
_cell.length_a   1.000
_cell.length_b   1.000
_cell.length_c   1.000
_cell.angle_alpha   90.00
_cell.angle_beta   90.00
_cell.angle_gamma   90.00
#
_symmetry.space_group_name_H-M   'P 1'
#
loop_
_entity.id
_entity.type
_entity.pdbx_description
1 polymer ?
#
loop_
_entity_poly.entity_id
_entity_poly.type
_entity_poly.pdbx_seq_one_letter_code
_entity_poly.pdbx_strand_id
1 'polypeptide(L)'
;MMIKDIFERSDGTYGYRRIQVVLERRGVRADGSTIRAIMRDLGLQAAQPRAKVRTTVPAKDLDERPDLLRRDFTADEPGKKLCGDITYVRTWTGFVYLATVLDCCTKKVVGYAMADHMHTSLVCQAIDMAVRRCPVEEGVTVFHSGRGSQYTSQRFLDHLKGYGIRPSV
;
A
#
# COMPACT_ATOMS: atom_id res chain seq x y z
N MET A 1 23.82 -22.28 25.32
CA MET A 1 24.07 -22.48 23.86
C MET A 1 23.61 -21.26 23.11
N MET A 2 24.51 -20.54 22.40
CA MET A 2 24.25 -19.18 21.86
C MET A 2 23.06 -19.09 20.88
N ILE A 3 22.87 -20.10 20.01
CA ILE A 3 21.75 -20.08 19.02
C ILE A 3 20.40 -20.08 19.73
N LYS A 4 20.23 -20.87 20.78
CA LYS A 4 18.99 -20.93 21.56
C LYS A 4 18.73 -19.60 22.28
N ASP A 5 19.76 -19.00 22.92
CA ASP A 5 19.66 -17.68 23.57
C ASP A 5 19.24 -16.57 22.59
N ILE A 6 19.84 -16.54 21.38
CA ILE A 6 19.48 -15.57 20.35
C ILE A 6 18.04 -15.77 19.87
N PHE A 7 17.60 -17.02 19.71
CA PHE A 7 16.25 -17.35 19.29
C PHE A 7 15.21 -16.94 20.33
N GLU A 8 15.44 -17.27 21.61
CA GLU A 8 14.55 -16.92 22.72
C GLU A 8 14.46 -15.39 22.91
N ARG A 9 15.57 -14.66 22.83
CA ARG A 9 15.59 -13.18 22.89
C ARG A 9 14.89 -12.49 21.73
N SER A 10 14.64 -13.22 20.65
CA SER A 10 13.87 -12.73 19.49
C SER A 10 12.39 -13.11 19.55
N ASP A 11 11.91 -13.60 20.68
CA ASP A 11 10.55 -14.14 20.85
C ASP A 11 10.20 -15.19 19.78
N GLY A 12 11.17 -16.06 19.42
CA GLY A 12 10.98 -17.11 18.43
C GLY A 12 10.82 -16.60 16.98
N THR A 13 11.18 -15.35 16.70
CA THR A 13 10.98 -14.76 15.36
C THR A 13 12.18 -14.90 14.42
N TYR A 14 13.39 -15.12 14.97
CA TYR A 14 14.61 -15.18 14.17
C TYR A 14 14.81 -16.54 13.51
N GLY A 15 14.81 -16.56 12.17
CA GLY A 15 15.30 -17.68 11.38
C GLY A 15 16.83 -17.68 11.27
N TYR A 16 17.39 -18.75 10.70
CA TYR A 16 18.83 -18.97 10.60
C TYR A 16 19.62 -17.79 10.06
N ARG A 17 19.10 -17.05 9.07
CA ARG A 17 19.78 -15.89 8.47
C ARG A 17 19.99 -14.75 9.47
N ARG A 18 18.98 -14.45 10.29
CA ARG A 18 19.09 -13.42 11.31
C ARG A 18 19.97 -13.86 12.47
N ILE A 19 19.90 -15.14 12.87
CA ILE A 19 20.77 -15.73 13.88
C ILE A 19 22.23 -15.68 13.40
N GLN A 20 22.52 -15.98 12.15
CA GLN A 20 23.86 -15.88 11.56
C GLN A 20 24.45 -14.48 11.72
N VAL A 21 23.70 -13.46 11.35
CA VAL A 21 24.13 -12.05 11.47
C VAL A 21 24.44 -11.69 12.93
N VAL A 22 23.61 -12.15 13.87
CA VAL A 22 23.83 -11.89 15.32
C VAL A 22 25.09 -12.62 15.81
N LEU A 23 25.32 -13.86 15.38
CA LEU A 23 26.53 -14.60 15.72
C LEU A 23 27.79 -13.92 15.18
N GLU A 24 27.78 -13.48 13.92
CA GLU A 24 28.87 -12.73 13.29
C GLU A 24 29.19 -11.44 14.06
N ARG A 25 28.18 -10.68 14.48
CA ARG A 25 28.36 -9.49 15.33
C ARG A 25 28.95 -9.79 16.71
N ARG A 26 28.78 -11.02 17.21
CA ARG A 26 29.41 -11.52 18.44
C ARG A 26 30.76 -12.19 18.20
N GLY A 27 31.34 -12.06 17.00
CA GLY A 27 32.63 -12.65 16.64
C GLY A 27 32.60 -14.15 16.36
N VAL A 28 31.42 -14.77 16.26
CA VAL A 28 31.27 -16.19 15.99
C VAL A 28 30.86 -16.40 14.52
N ARG A 29 31.72 -17.03 13.74
CA ARG A 29 31.42 -17.42 12.37
C ARG A 29 30.83 -18.83 12.32
N ALA A 30 29.65 -18.96 11.76
CA ALA A 30 29.00 -20.24 11.52
C ALA A 30 28.29 -20.20 10.17
N ASP A 31 28.35 -21.29 9.43
CA ASP A 31 27.67 -21.41 8.16
C ASP A 31 26.15 -21.58 8.37
N GLY A 32 25.36 -21.04 7.43
CA GLY A 32 23.90 -21.09 7.51
C GLY A 32 23.32 -22.52 7.49
N SER A 33 24.01 -23.50 6.88
CA SER A 33 23.65 -24.91 6.92
C SER A 33 23.80 -25.50 8.32
N THR A 34 24.91 -25.18 9.01
CA THR A 34 25.17 -25.59 10.38
C THR A 34 24.16 -25.01 11.34
N ILE A 35 23.83 -23.72 11.22
CA ILE A 35 22.83 -23.07 12.06
C ILE A 35 21.45 -23.71 11.86
N ARG A 36 21.06 -24.02 10.60
CA ARG A 36 19.78 -24.71 10.32
C ARG A 36 19.73 -26.11 10.93
N ALA A 37 20.82 -26.88 10.86
CA ALA A 37 20.91 -28.20 11.46
C ALA A 37 20.70 -28.10 12.97
N ILE A 38 21.43 -27.22 13.66
CA ILE A 38 21.32 -26.99 15.10
C ILE A 38 19.91 -26.52 15.49
N MET A 39 19.30 -25.60 14.74
CA MET A 39 17.92 -25.15 14.99
C MET A 39 16.92 -26.31 14.90
N ARG A 40 17.07 -27.17 13.89
CA ARG A 40 16.22 -28.34 13.71
C ARG A 40 16.40 -29.35 14.87
N ASP A 41 17.64 -29.65 15.26
CA ASP A 41 17.94 -30.59 16.35
C ASP A 41 17.43 -30.09 17.71
N LEU A 42 17.35 -28.76 17.87
CA LEU A 42 16.78 -28.11 19.05
C LEU A 42 15.27 -27.86 18.97
N GLY A 43 14.61 -28.23 17.87
CA GLY A 43 13.19 -27.96 17.64
C GLY A 43 12.83 -26.47 17.52
N LEU A 44 13.79 -25.59 17.16
CA LEU A 44 13.59 -24.15 17.04
C LEU A 44 12.96 -23.79 15.69
N GLN A 45 11.67 -23.50 15.69
CA GLN A 45 10.94 -23.06 14.52
C GLN A 45 10.64 -21.56 14.59
N ALA A 46 11.22 -20.78 13.66
CA ALA A 46 10.95 -19.36 13.59
C ALA A 46 9.49 -19.10 13.19
N ALA A 47 8.86 -18.11 13.85
CA ALA A 47 7.54 -17.65 13.46
C ALA A 47 7.57 -17.16 12.00
N GLN A 48 6.82 -17.83 11.11
CA GLN A 48 6.67 -17.40 9.73
C GLN A 48 5.54 -16.39 9.64
N PRO A 49 5.74 -15.24 8.96
CA PRO A 49 4.64 -14.35 8.69
C PRO A 49 3.59 -15.08 7.86
N ARG A 50 2.31 -14.88 8.18
CA ARG A 50 1.21 -15.42 7.38
C ARG A 50 1.38 -14.96 5.93
N ALA A 51 1.10 -15.85 4.97
CA ALA A 51 1.09 -15.51 3.56
C ALA A 51 0.17 -14.29 3.34
N LYS A 52 0.69 -13.26 2.67
CA LYS A 52 -0.13 -12.09 2.33
C LYS A 52 -1.22 -12.53 1.35
N VAL A 53 -2.46 -12.34 1.72
CA VAL A 53 -3.59 -12.49 0.80
C VAL A 53 -3.44 -11.41 -0.28
N ARG A 54 -3.42 -11.83 -1.55
CA ARG A 54 -3.39 -10.89 -2.68
C ARG A 54 -4.79 -10.30 -2.84
N THR A 55 -4.97 -9.06 -2.39
CA THR A 55 -6.26 -8.36 -2.39
C THR A 55 -6.51 -7.55 -3.66
N THR A 56 -5.46 -7.26 -4.44
CA THR A 56 -5.56 -6.43 -5.64
C THR A 56 -5.15 -7.23 -6.88
N VAL A 57 -5.98 -7.18 -7.92
CA VAL A 57 -5.67 -7.69 -9.25
C VAL A 57 -5.23 -6.50 -10.11
N PRO A 58 -3.95 -6.41 -10.52
CA PRO A 58 -3.50 -5.34 -11.40
C PRO A 58 -4.20 -5.42 -12.75
N ALA A 59 -4.53 -4.27 -13.34
CA ALA A 59 -5.02 -4.21 -14.71
C ALA A 59 -3.94 -4.71 -15.69
N LYS A 60 -4.36 -5.37 -16.78
CA LYS A 60 -3.45 -5.96 -17.77
C LYS A 60 -2.85 -4.94 -18.74
N ASP A 61 -3.57 -3.84 -19.04
CA ASP A 61 -3.16 -2.78 -19.96
C ASP A 61 -2.73 -1.53 -19.18
N LEU A 62 -1.43 -1.41 -18.92
CA LEU A 62 -0.85 -0.33 -18.13
C LEU A 62 0.01 0.64 -18.93
N ASP A 63 0.27 0.33 -20.21
CA ASP A 63 1.24 1.07 -21.02
C ASP A 63 0.78 2.48 -21.43
N GLU A 64 -0.52 2.80 -21.30
CA GLU A 64 -1.07 4.10 -21.71
C GLU A 64 -1.17 5.14 -20.58
N ARG A 65 -0.78 4.80 -19.33
CA ARG A 65 -0.98 5.70 -18.18
C ARG A 65 0.33 6.00 -17.48
N PRO A 66 0.93 7.15 -17.79
CA PRO A 66 2.22 7.52 -17.21
C PRO A 66 2.08 7.88 -15.73
N ASP A 67 3.12 7.59 -14.94
CA ASP A 67 3.33 8.20 -13.64
C ASP A 67 3.67 9.69 -13.82
N LEU A 68 2.67 10.55 -13.68
CA LEU A 68 2.82 12.00 -13.80
C LEU A 68 3.44 12.61 -12.56
N LEU A 69 3.39 11.93 -11.40
CA LEU A 69 3.98 12.43 -10.16
C LEU A 69 5.47 12.14 -10.04
N ARG A 70 5.97 11.06 -10.65
CA ARG A 70 7.38 10.64 -10.59
C ARG A 70 7.92 10.61 -9.15
N ARG A 71 7.11 10.10 -8.20
CA ARG A 71 7.37 10.06 -6.76
C ARG A 71 7.45 11.44 -6.07
N ASP A 72 7.12 12.52 -6.75
CA ASP A 72 6.99 13.83 -6.13
C ASP A 72 5.55 14.09 -5.68
N PHE A 73 5.29 13.83 -4.40
CA PHE A 73 4.02 14.02 -3.71
C PHE A 73 3.92 15.39 -3.03
N THR A 74 4.63 16.40 -3.56
CA THR A 74 4.51 17.80 -3.12
C THR A 74 3.76 18.61 -4.18
N ALA A 75 3.10 19.66 -3.75
CA ALA A 75 2.43 20.61 -4.64
C ALA A 75 2.49 22.01 -4.01
N ASP A 76 2.64 23.04 -4.84
CA ASP A 76 2.75 24.43 -4.40
C ASP A 76 1.39 25.02 -4.04
N GLU A 77 0.33 24.50 -4.68
CA GLU A 77 -1.04 25.00 -4.50
C GLU A 77 -2.00 23.82 -4.26
N PRO A 78 -3.06 24.04 -3.44
CA PRO A 78 -4.11 23.05 -3.24
C PRO A 78 -4.79 22.66 -4.56
N GLY A 79 -5.11 21.37 -4.70
CA GLY A 79 -5.84 20.85 -5.83
C GLY A 79 -5.00 20.52 -7.07
N LYS A 80 -3.72 20.91 -7.14
CA LYS A 80 -2.86 20.54 -8.29
C LYS A 80 -2.52 19.07 -8.37
N LYS A 81 -2.25 18.43 -7.21
CA LYS A 81 -1.95 17.00 -7.12
C LYS A 81 -2.81 16.36 -6.04
N LEU A 82 -3.64 15.43 -6.43
CA LEU A 82 -4.49 14.63 -5.57
C LEU A 82 -4.03 13.17 -5.60
N CYS A 83 -4.06 12.50 -4.44
CA CYS A 83 -3.77 11.07 -4.35
C CYS A 83 -4.95 10.32 -3.77
N GLY A 84 -5.24 9.13 -4.29
CA GLY A 84 -6.33 8.31 -3.81
C GLY A 84 -5.93 6.86 -3.53
N ASP A 85 -6.55 6.30 -2.48
CA ASP A 85 -6.42 4.89 -2.12
C ASP A 85 -7.70 4.36 -1.48
N ILE A 86 -7.85 3.02 -1.48
CA ILE A 86 -8.94 2.32 -0.81
C ILE A 86 -8.38 1.52 0.37
N THR A 87 -8.87 1.82 1.56
CA THR A 87 -8.52 1.12 2.79
C THR A 87 -9.64 0.16 3.20
N TYR A 88 -9.26 -1.03 3.66
CA TYR A 88 -10.16 -2.05 4.20
C TYR A 88 -10.31 -1.84 5.70
N VAL A 89 -11.51 -1.53 6.15
CA VAL A 89 -11.83 -1.39 7.56
C VAL A 89 -12.58 -2.64 8.02
N ARG A 90 -11.97 -3.42 8.90
CA ARG A 90 -12.61 -4.61 9.46
C ARG A 90 -13.66 -4.21 10.49
N THR A 91 -14.86 -4.74 10.35
CA THR A 91 -15.98 -4.56 11.27
C THR A 91 -16.44 -5.91 11.86
N TRP A 92 -17.33 -5.89 12.82
CA TRP A 92 -17.92 -7.11 13.39
C TRP A 92 -18.70 -7.95 12.38
N THR A 93 -19.26 -7.33 11.35
CA THR A 93 -20.08 -7.97 10.32
C THR A 93 -19.38 -8.20 8.99
N GLY A 94 -18.07 -7.86 8.89
CA GLY A 94 -17.31 -8.04 7.65
C GLY A 94 -16.34 -6.89 7.39
N PHE A 95 -16.27 -6.41 6.16
CA PHE A 95 -15.41 -5.30 5.77
C PHE A 95 -16.23 -4.12 5.26
N VAL A 96 -15.80 -2.92 5.62
CA VAL A 96 -16.21 -1.67 5.01
C VAL A 96 -15.00 -1.13 4.25
N TYR A 97 -15.24 -0.61 3.07
CA TYR A 97 -14.22 -0.04 2.19
C TYR A 97 -14.29 1.48 2.25
N LEU A 98 -13.16 2.10 2.55
CA LEU A 98 -13.02 3.54 2.62
C LEU A 98 -12.13 4.01 1.46
N ALA A 99 -12.70 4.70 0.48
CA ALA A 99 -11.94 5.43 -0.52
C ALA A 99 -11.65 6.83 -0.01
N THR A 100 -10.40 7.27 -0.13
CA THR A 100 -9.95 8.60 0.29
C THR A 100 -9.29 9.35 -0.85
N VAL A 101 -9.41 10.68 -0.85
CA VAL A 101 -8.69 11.60 -1.73
C VAL A 101 -7.94 12.58 -0.87
N LEU A 102 -6.62 12.55 -0.95
CA LEU A 102 -5.68 13.41 -0.24
C LEU A 102 -5.18 14.52 -1.18
N ASP A 103 -5.21 15.75 -0.73
CA ASP A 103 -4.51 16.86 -1.40
C ASP A 103 -3.02 16.87 -1.03
N CYS A 104 -2.15 16.79 -2.03
CA CYS A 104 -0.70 16.71 -1.81
C CYS A 104 -0.07 18.02 -1.31
N CYS A 105 -0.73 19.17 -1.47
CA CYS A 105 -0.27 20.45 -0.94
C CYS A 105 -0.56 20.54 0.57
N THR A 106 -1.83 20.46 0.94
CA THR A 106 -2.27 20.68 2.32
C THR A 106 -2.16 19.45 3.22
N LYS A 107 -1.93 18.27 2.63
CA LYS A 107 -1.96 16.96 3.31
C LYS A 107 -3.31 16.62 3.96
N LYS A 108 -4.38 17.29 3.55
CA LYS A 108 -5.74 17.05 4.05
C LYS A 108 -6.48 16.04 3.18
N VAL A 109 -7.32 15.22 3.80
CA VAL A 109 -8.31 14.41 3.10
C VAL A 109 -9.43 15.33 2.65
N VAL A 110 -9.49 15.61 1.35
CA VAL A 110 -10.48 16.50 0.73
C VAL A 110 -11.73 15.79 0.25
N GLY A 111 -11.64 14.46 0.01
CA GLY A 111 -12.78 13.64 -0.34
C GLY A 111 -12.68 12.24 0.26
N TYR A 112 -13.83 11.66 0.60
CA TYR A 112 -13.92 10.26 1.00
C TYR A 112 -15.31 9.69 0.72
N ALA A 113 -15.39 8.38 0.60
CA ALA A 113 -16.63 7.63 0.53
C ALA A 113 -16.46 6.28 1.22
N MET A 114 -17.55 5.73 1.78
CA MET A 114 -17.56 4.43 2.45
C MET A 114 -18.67 3.55 1.86
N ALA A 115 -18.37 2.26 1.67
CA ALA A 115 -19.36 1.27 1.24
C ALA A 115 -18.99 -0.13 1.75
N ASP A 116 -19.92 -1.06 1.68
CA ASP A 116 -19.73 -2.49 1.93
C ASP A 116 -19.13 -3.24 0.72
N HIS A 117 -18.88 -2.54 -0.37
CA HIS A 117 -18.34 -3.05 -1.64
C HIS A 117 -17.22 -2.18 -2.19
N MET A 118 -16.38 -2.74 -3.05
CA MET A 118 -15.24 -2.09 -3.72
C MET A 118 -15.51 -1.81 -5.21
N HIS A 119 -16.72 -1.32 -5.54
CA HIS A 119 -17.01 -0.96 -6.92
C HIS A 119 -16.41 0.40 -7.30
N THR A 120 -16.28 0.67 -8.59
CA THR A 120 -15.80 1.95 -9.13
C THR A 120 -16.63 3.15 -8.63
N SER A 121 -17.91 2.95 -8.35
CA SER A 121 -18.79 3.99 -7.79
C SER A 121 -18.26 4.57 -6.47
N LEU A 122 -17.58 3.77 -5.64
CA LEU A 122 -17.01 4.21 -4.38
C LEU A 122 -15.93 5.28 -4.59
N VAL A 123 -15.00 5.04 -5.52
CA VAL A 123 -13.93 6.01 -5.83
C VAL A 123 -14.46 7.25 -6.55
N CYS A 124 -15.50 7.11 -7.39
CA CYS A 124 -16.19 8.25 -8.01
C CYS A 124 -16.80 9.18 -6.95
N GLN A 125 -17.52 8.63 -5.95
CA GLN A 125 -18.12 9.42 -4.86
C GLN A 125 -17.05 10.17 -4.05
N ALA A 126 -15.89 9.56 -3.81
CA ALA A 126 -14.78 10.24 -3.13
C ALA A 126 -14.25 11.43 -3.95
N ILE A 127 -14.14 11.27 -5.29
CA ILE A 127 -13.78 12.37 -6.22
C ILE A 127 -14.84 13.47 -6.21
N ASP A 128 -16.13 13.12 -6.27
CA ASP A 128 -17.24 14.10 -6.23
C ASP A 128 -17.20 14.97 -4.98
N MET A 129 -16.84 14.39 -3.83
CA MET A 129 -16.63 15.15 -2.61
C MET A 129 -15.38 16.03 -2.69
N ALA A 130 -14.26 15.49 -3.21
CA ALA A 130 -13.00 16.22 -3.32
C ALA A 130 -13.16 17.47 -4.18
N VAL A 131 -13.79 17.36 -5.34
CA VAL A 131 -14.01 18.49 -6.28
C VAL A 131 -14.85 19.63 -5.66
N ARG A 132 -15.76 19.30 -4.73
CA ARG A 132 -16.54 20.32 -4.01
C ARG A 132 -15.77 21.05 -2.92
N ARG A 133 -14.66 20.46 -2.43
CA ARG A 133 -13.90 20.95 -1.26
C ARG A 133 -12.52 21.48 -1.58
N CYS A 134 -12.01 21.14 -2.75
CA CYS A 134 -10.68 21.50 -3.19
C CYS A 134 -10.77 22.10 -4.60
N PRO A 135 -10.05 23.18 -4.90
CA PRO A 135 -10.02 23.73 -6.25
C PRO A 135 -9.48 22.68 -7.24
N VAL A 136 -10.18 22.54 -8.34
CA VAL A 136 -9.79 21.65 -9.45
C VAL A 136 -9.66 22.51 -10.70
N GLU A 137 -8.50 22.44 -11.35
CA GLU A 137 -8.21 23.18 -12.57
C GLU A 137 -8.13 22.20 -13.76
N GLU A 138 -8.95 22.43 -14.77
CA GLU A 138 -9.03 21.59 -15.95
C GLU A 138 -7.67 21.46 -16.67
N GLY A 139 -7.27 20.23 -16.94
CA GLY A 139 -6.00 19.93 -17.63
C GLY A 139 -4.74 20.13 -16.77
N VAL A 140 -4.84 20.71 -15.57
CA VAL A 140 -3.73 20.94 -14.62
C VAL A 140 -3.78 19.94 -13.47
N THR A 141 -4.93 19.79 -12.81
CA THR A 141 -5.10 18.86 -11.69
C THR A 141 -4.78 17.43 -12.10
N VAL A 142 -3.91 16.78 -11.33
CA VAL A 142 -3.54 15.37 -11.49
C VAL A 142 -4.11 14.56 -10.34
N PHE A 143 -4.76 13.44 -10.65
CA PHE A 143 -5.15 12.43 -9.67
C PHE A 143 -4.29 11.19 -9.82
N HIS A 144 -3.52 10.87 -8.79
CA HIS A 144 -2.65 9.69 -8.76
C HIS A 144 -3.22 8.60 -7.86
N SER A 145 -3.16 7.36 -8.33
CA SER A 145 -3.60 6.19 -7.56
C SER A 145 -2.77 4.96 -7.87
N GLY A 146 -2.95 3.92 -7.08
CA GLY A 146 -2.42 2.60 -7.40
C GLY A 146 -3.13 1.97 -8.62
N ARG A 147 -2.59 0.84 -9.08
CA ARG A 147 -3.06 0.10 -10.27
C ARG A 147 -4.26 -0.82 -10.00
N GLY A 148 -5.09 -0.49 -9.00
CA GLY A 148 -6.30 -1.23 -8.70
C GLY A 148 -7.33 -1.12 -9.83
N SER A 149 -8.09 -2.21 -10.07
CA SER A 149 -9.10 -2.27 -11.15
C SER A 149 -10.16 -1.17 -11.07
N GLN A 150 -10.44 -0.65 -9.88
CA GLN A 150 -11.37 0.46 -9.66
C GLN A 150 -10.87 1.75 -10.31
N TYR A 151 -9.58 2.06 -10.10
CA TYR A 151 -8.92 3.27 -10.61
C TYR A 151 -8.56 3.17 -12.09
N THR A 152 -8.42 1.95 -12.60
CA THR A 152 -8.07 1.70 -14.00
C THR A 152 -9.29 1.45 -14.90
N SER A 153 -10.51 1.43 -14.32
CA SER A 153 -11.75 1.22 -15.06
C SER A 153 -12.07 2.40 -15.96
N GLN A 154 -12.62 2.13 -17.15
CA GLN A 154 -13.05 3.17 -18.10
C GLN A 154 -14.03 4.15 -17.45
N ARG A 155 -14.98 3.64 -16.63
CA ARG A 155 -15.94 4.46 -15.90
C ARG A 155 -15.27 5.51 -15.00
N PHE A 156 -14.19 5.14 -14.31
CA PHE A 156 -13.46 6.08 -13.45
C PHE A 156 -12.69 7.12 -14.28
N LEU A 157 -12.09 6.71 -15.39
CA LEU A 157 -11.39 7.61 -16.30
C LEU A 157 -12.33 8.65 -16.92
N ASP A 158 -13.51 8.20 -17.37
CA ASP A 158 -14.53 9.09 -17.92
C ASP A 158 -15.03 10.07 -16.83
N HIS A 159 -15.13 9.60 -15.58
CA HIS A 159 -15.51 10.44 -14.44
C HIS A 159 -14.47 11.54 -14.14
N LEU A 160 -13.18 11.20 -14.12
CA LEU A 160 -12.09 12.18 -13.97
C LEU A 160 -12.07 13.17 -15.13
N LYS A 161 -12.24 12.67 -16.39
CA LYS A 161 -12.30 13.49 -17.58
C LYS A 161 -13.44 14.50 -17.53
N GLY A 162 -14.61 14.13 -16.98
CA GLY A 162 -15.74 15.02 -16.77
C GLY A 162 -15.42 16.23 -15.89
N TYR A 163 -14.42 16.13 -15.01
CA TYR A 163 -13.89 17.22 -14.18
C TYR A 163 -12.61 17.84 -14.74
N GLY A 164 -12.13 17.43 -15.91
CA GLY A 164 -10.85 17.87 -16.47
C GLY A 164 -9.62 17.40 -15.68
N ILE A 165 -9.75 16.37 -14.81
CA ILE A 165 -8.66 15.82 -13.99
C ILE A 165 -7.86 14.81 -14.80
N ARG A 166 -6.54 14.92 -14.77
CA ARG A 166 -5.62 14.03 -15.45
C ARG A 166 -5.30 12.80 -14.62
N PRO A 167 -5.55 11.56 -15.08
CA PRO A 167 -5.19 10.35 -14.35
C PRO A 167 -3.69 10.07 -14.39
N SER A 168 -3.15 9.52 -13.29
CA SER A 168 -1.76 9.06 -13.13
C SER A 168 -1.74 7.74 -12.34
N VAL A 169 -0.86 6.78 -12.67
CA VAL A 169 -0.72 5.48 -11.99
C VAL A 169 0.74 5.04 -11.86
#